data_873b6b9867ef89dbf58f5f32ff184965
#
_entry.id   873b6b9867ef89dbf58f5f32ff184965
#
_cell.length_a   1.000
_cell.length_b   1.000
_cell.length_c   1.000
_cell.angle_alpha   90.00
_cell.angle_beta   90.00
_cell.angle_gamma   90.00
#
_symmetry.space_group_name_H-M   'P 1'
#
loop_
_entity.id
_entity.type
_entity.pdbx_description
1 polymer ?
#
loop_
_entity_poly.entity_id
_entity_poly.type
_entity_poly.pdbx_seq_one_letter_code
_entity_poly.pdbx_strand_id
1 'polypeptide(L)'
;DYMEDHMTTSRLAVSAAFTRGMPNFKTVPSHPTADYDVTLYHALPMGLCDQLRRRLVPGAFVNTTSVHQTQLKALAAHKSQQRWLDISQGMNSYLLAMEDLQLEVGRLSKKFKYAEGWRRHLHLGFCKPDADPLAAALGRNYLVNQAYERLCR
;
A
#
# COMPACT_ATOMS: atom_id res chain seq x y z
N ASP A 1 0.08 5.23 9.09
CA ASP A 1 1.34 4.67 9.55
C ASP A 1 1.82 5.45 10.77
N TYR A 2 2.66 4.85 11.60
CA TYR A 2 3.26 5.51 12.77
C TYR A 2 4.60 6.19 12.43
N MET A 3 5.20 5.87 11.29
CA MET A 3 6.48 6.41 10.85
C MET A 3 6.28 7.69 10.04
N GLU A 4 6.88 8.77 10.50
CA GLU A 4 6.73 10.10 9.88
C GLU A 4 7.31 10.20 8.47
N ASP A 5 8.41 9.47 8.20
CA ASP A 5 9.00 9.38 6.86
C ASP A 5 8.08 8.67 5.87
N HIS A 6 7.37 7.61 6.31
CA HIS A 6 6.36 6.95 5.49
C HIS A 6 5.18 7.88 5.18
N MET A 7 4.67 8.61 6.20
CA MET A 7 3.56 9.55 6.03
C MET A 7 3.94 10.71 5.12
N THR A 8 5.14 11.27 5.31
CA THR A 8 5.66 12.36 4.47
C THR A 8 5.86 11.90 3.03
N THR A 9 6.46 10.73 2.82
CA THR A 9 6.64 10.14 1.49
C THR A 9 5.31 9.92 0.78
N SER A 10 4.33 9.34 1.47
CA SER A 10 2.98 9.14 0.93
C SER A 10 2.36 10.46 0.49
N ARG A 11 2.43 11.50 1.33
CA ARG A 11 1.90 12.83 1.02
C ARG A 11 2.59 13.47 -0.19
N LEU A 12 3.91 13.37 -0.28
CA LEU A 12 4.68 13.90 -1.42
C LEU A 12 4.35 13.15 -2.71
N ALA A 13 4.22 11.84 -2.67
CA ALA A 13 3.85 11.02 -3.82
C ALA A 13 2.43 11.37 -4.33
N VAL A 14 1.46 11.53 -3.42
CA VAL A 14 0.10 11.98 -3.78
C VAL A 14 0.12 13.37 -4.41
N SER A 15 0.88 14.32 -3.82
CA SER A 15 1.01 15.68 -4.36
C SER A 15 1.65 15.68 -5.74
N ALA A 16 2.71 14.91 -5.95
CA ALA A 16 3.38 14.79 -7.25
C ALA A 16 2.43 14.21 -8.32
N ALA A 17 1.70 13.15 -7.97
CA ALA A 17 0.71 12.57 -8.86
C ALA A 17 -0.44 13.55 -9.19
N PHE A 18 -0.90 14.34 -8.22
CA PHE A 18 -1.94 15.35 -8.42
C PHE A 18 -1.48 16.46 -9.36
N THR A 19 -0.25 16.95 -9.18
CA THR A 19 0.28 18.10 -9.95
C THR A 19 0.84 17.71 -11.33
N ARG A 20 0.87 16.43 -11.68
CA ARG A 20 1.50 15.91 -12.92
C ARG A 20 1.05 16.61 -14.21
N GLY A 21 -0.22 17.01 -14.27
CA GLY A 21 -0.82 17.69 -15.43
C GLY A 21 -0.84 19.22 -15.33
N MET A 22 -0.27 19.80 -14.27
CA MET A 22 -0.34 21.25 -14.03
C MET A 22 0.81 21.99 -14.71
N PRO A 23 0.56 22.80 -15.76
CA PRO A 23 1.64 23.48 -16.51
C PRO A 23 2.40 24.51 -15.68
N ASN A 24 1.77 25.05 -14.64
CA ASN A 24 2.39 26.04 -13.74
C ASN A 24 3.20 25.42 -12.59
N PHE A 25 3.13 24.08 -12.40
CA PHE A 25 3.94 23.39 -11.43
C PHE A 25 5.33 23.11 -12.04
N LYS A 26 6.29 23.95 -11.70
CA LYS A 26 7.65 23.87 -12.25
C LYS A 26 8.50 22.89 -11.44
N THR A 27 9.29 22.09 -12.15
CA THR A 27 10.25 21.13 -11.57
C THR A 27 11.69 21.48 -11.93
N VAL A 28 12.64 20.99 -11.14
CA VAL A 28 14.06 21.11 -11.42
C VAL A 28 14.68 19.71 -11.35
N PRO A 29 15.14 19.15 -12.48
CA PRO A 29 15.08 19.66 -13.84
C PRO A 29 13.65 19.82 -14.35
N SER A 30 13.45 20.65 -15.38
CA SER A 30 12.14 20.86 -15.98
C SER A 30 11.66 19.59 -16.69
N HIS A 31 10.40 19.22 -16.48
CA HIS A 31 9.74 18.09 -17.15
C HIS A 31 8.43 18.56 -17.80
N PRO A 32 8.02 17.96 -18.93
CA PRO A 32 6.71 18.19 -19.51
C PRO A 32 5.60 17.70 -18.58
N THR A 33 4.42 18.29 -18.71
CA THR A 33 3.22 17.80 -18.03
C THR A 33 2.84 16.41 -18.53
N ALA A 34 2.34 15.58 -17.62
CA ALA A 34 1.85 14.24 -17.94
C ALA A 34 0.32 14.28 -18.09
N ASP A 35 -0.17 13.86 -19.25
CA ASP A 35 -1.60 13.81 -19.59
C ASP A 35 -2.10 12.37 -19.64
N TYR A 36 -2.16 11.72 -18.45
CA TYR A 36 -2.73 10.38 -18.30
C TYR A 36 -3.32 10.19 -16.91
N ASP A 37 -4.30 9.29 -16.81
CA ASP A 37 -4.91 8.91 -15.54
C ASP A 37 -3.94 8.13 -14.66
N VAL A 38 -4.00 8.40 -13.36
CA VAL A 38 -3.22 7.68 -12.34
C VAL A 38 -4.15 7.20 -11.24
N THR A 39 -4.18 5.91 -10.99
CA THR A 39 -4.88 5.36 -9.82
C THR A 39 -3.89 5.13 -8.69
N LEU A 40 -4.14 5.75 -7.55
CA LEU A 40 -3.29 5.62 -6.37
C LEU A 40 -3.86 4.58 -5.39
N TYR A 41 -2.96 3.81 -4.81
CA TYR A 41 -3.27 2.83 -3.78
C TYR A 41 -2.37 3.06 -2.56
N HIS A 42 -2.96 3.00 -1.38
CA HIS A 42 -2.25 3.09 -0.12
C HIS A 42 -2.10 1.70 0.48
N ALA A 43 -0.87 1.30 0.74
CA ALA A 43 -0.58 0.10 1.52
C ALA A 43 -1.02 0.30 2.97
N LEU A 44 -1.38 -0.77 3.65
CA LEU A 44 -1.71 -0.72 5.07
C LEU A 44 -0.43 -0.73 5.92
N PRO A 45 -0.44 -0.01 7.06
CA PRO A 45 0.70 0.01 7.97
C PRO A 45 0.83 -1.31 8.73
N MET A 46 2.03 -1.56 9.25
CA MET A 46 2.25 -2.63 10.21
C MET A 46 1.31 -2.46 11.41
N GLY A 47 0.79 -3.57 11.95
CA GLY A 47 -0.17 -3.57 13.05
C GLY A 47 -1.60 -3.20 12.66
N LEU A 48 -1.86 -2.86 11.40
CA LEU A 48 -3.18 -2.54 10.85
C LEU A 48 -3.97 -1.53 11.70
N CYS A 49 -3.29 -0.53 12.24
CA CYS A 49 -3.88 0.54 13.03
C CYS A 49 -3.34 1.90 12.60
N ASP A 50 -4.15 2.94 12.78
CA ASP A 50 -3.69 4.31 12.68
C ASP A 50 -2.98 4.79 13.97
N GLN A 51 -2.44 6.00 13.95
CA GLN A 51 -1.74 6.60 15.09
C GLN A 51 -2.65 6.80 16.32
N LEU A 52 -3.97 6.78 16.13
CA LEU A 52 -4.98 6.89 17.19
C LEU A 52 -5.52 5.51 17.62
N ARG A 53 -4.84 4.43 17.24
CA ARG A 53 -5.19 3.03 17.55
C ARG A 53 -6.49 2.53 16.91
N ARG A 54 -7.00 3.22 15.89
CA ARG A 54 -8.17 2.77 15.14
C ARG A 54 -7.76 1.70 14.15
N ARG A 55 -8.50 0.58 14.15
CA ARG A 55 -8.26 -0.53 13.23
C ARG A 55 -8.47 -0.08 11.78
N LEU A 56 -7.49 -0.39 10.93
CA LEU A 56 -7.57 -0.15 9.50
C LEU A 56 -8.01 -1.42 8.78
N VAL A 57 -9.06 -1.28 7.98
CA VAL A 57 -9.61 -2.37 7.18
C VAL A 57 -9.18 -2.18 5.73
N PRO A 58 -8.69 -3.24 5.03
CA PRO A 58 -8.39 -3.16 3.61
C PRO A 58 -9.62 -2.84 2.77
N GLY A 59 -9.46 -1.98 1.76
CA GLY A 59 -10.46 -1.80 0.69
C GLY A 59 -10.38 -2.91 -0.36
N ALA A 60 -9.17 -3.47 -0.53
CA ALA A 60 -8.93 -4.62 -1.38
C ALA A 60 -7.80 -5.50 -0.85
N PHE A 61 -7.79 -6.75 -1.26
CA PHE A 61 -6.78 -7.76 -0.93
C PHE A 61 -6.10 -8.25 -2.19
N VAL A 62 -4.78 -8.33 -2.15
CA VAL A 62 -3.95 -8.95 -3.19
C VAL A 62 -3.39 -10.26 -2.68
N ASN A 63 -3.64 -11.36 -3.38
CA ASN A 63 -3.10 -12.67 -3.04
C ASN A 63 -1.59 -12.72 -3.29
N THR A 64 -0.81 -12.89 -2.24
CA THR A 64 0.65 -13.01 -2.31
C THR A 64 1.15 -14.43 -2.06
N THR A 65 0.25 -15.41 -1.92
CA THR A 65 0.61 -16.78 -1.53
C THR A 65 1.67 -17.41 -2.43
N SER A 66 1.57 -17.24 -3.75
CA SER A 66 2.53 -17.82 -4.71
C SER A 66 3.89 -17.10 -4.74
N VAL A 67 3.95 -15.85 -4.29
CA VAL A 67 5.16 -15.02 -4.31
C VAL A 67 5.73 -14.73 -2.90
N HIS A 68 5.10 -15.26 -1.87
CA HIS A 68 5.45 -15.03 -0.47
C HIS A 68 6.94 -15.28 -0.18
N GLN A 69 7.49 -16.41 -0.67
CA GLN A 69 8.91 -16.72 -0.49
C GLN A 69 9.84 -15.75 -1.22
N THR A 70 9.41 -15.21 -2.36
CA THR A 70 10.16 -14.18 -3.09
C THR A 70 10.16 -12.87 -2.33
N GLN A 71 9.02 -12.50 -1.74
CA GLN A 71 8.92 -11.30 -0.90
C GLN A 71 9.79 -11.40 0.36
N LEU A 72 9.81 -12.55 1.04
CA LEU A 72 10.71 -12.78 2.18
C LEU A 72 12.19 -12.65 1.79
N LYS A 73 12.59 -13.22 0.65
CA LYS A 73 13.96 -13.08 0.15
C LYS A 73 14.32 -11.64 -0.20
N ALA A 74 13.39 -10.91 -0.83
CA ALA A 74 13.58 -9.50 -1.15
C ALA A 74 13.73 -8.65 0.12
N LEU A 75 12.88 -8.88 1.13
CA LEU A 75 12.96 -8.20 2.41
C LEU A 75 14.27 -8.52 3.15
N ALA A 76 14.71 -9.77 3.15
CA ALA A 76 15.96 -10.21 3.77
C ALA A 76 17.23 -9.58 3.14
N ALA A 77 17.12 -8.99 1.95
CA ALA A 77 18.22 -8.24 1.34
C ALA A 77 18.47 -6.89 2.04
N HIS A 78 17.49 -6.33 2.75
CA HIS A 78 17.60 -5.07 3.49
C HIS A 78 18.21 -5.25 4.89
N LYS A 79 19.45 -5.76 4.94
CA LYS A 79 20.12 -6.15 6.21
C LYS A 79 20.34 -4.99 7.19
N SER A 80 20.59 -3.78 6.69
CA SER A 80 20.76 -2.60 7.55
C SER A 80 19.45 -2.24 8.26
N GLN A 81 18.33 -2.30 7.55
CA GLN A 81 17.00 -2.05 8.10
C GLN A 81 16.60 -3.13 9.11
N GLN A 82 16.83 -4.40 8.79
CA GLN A 82 16.59 -5.51 9.71
C GLN A 82 17.35 -5.31 11.02
N ARG A 83 18.65 -5.04 10.95
CA ARG A 83 19.49 -4.82 12.12
C ARG A 83 19.03 -3.62 12.96
N TRP A 84 18.63 -2.53 12.31
CA TRP A 84 18.12 -1.35 13.00
C TRP A 84 16.81 -1.62 13.73
N LEU A 85 15.86 -2.33 13.10
CA LEU A 85 14.59 -2.69 13.70
C LEU A 85 14.76 -3.65 14.88
N ASP A 86 15.61 -4.67 14.76
CA ASP A 86 15.90 -5.62 15.83
C ASP A 86 16.48 -4.91 17.07
N ILE A 87 17.33 -3.92 16.90
CA ILE A 87 17.93 -3.16 18.00
C ILE A 87 16.96 -2.11 18.57
N SER A 88 16.28 -1.34 17.73
CA SER A 88 15.52 -0.16 18.14
C SER A 88 14.11 -0.46 18.64
N GLN A 89 13.48 -1.54 18.15
CA GLN A 89 12.09 -1.87 18.44
C GLN A 89 11.92 -3.19 19.20
N GLY A 90 13.03 -3.87 19.55
CA GLY A 90 12.99 -5.14 20.24
C GLY A 90 12.34 -6.27 19.44
N MET A 91 12.34 -6.16 18.13
CA MET A 91 11.78 -7.17 17.23
C MET A 91 12.76 -8.33 17.10
N ASN A 92 12.35 -9.53 17.56
CA ASN A 92 13.18 -10.73 17.45
C ASN A 92 13.34 -11.24 16.00
N SER A 93 12.46 -10.81 15.08
CA SER A 93 12.52 -11.21 13.68
C SER A 93 11.71 -10.29 12.78
N TYR A 94 12.41 -9.51 11.99
CA TYR A 94 11.88 -8.62 10.97
C TYR A 94 11.06 -9.39 9.89
N LEU A 95 11.52 -10.60 9.54
CA LEU A 95 10.84 -11.43 8.55
C LEU A 95 9.56 -12.06 9.08
N LEU A 96 9.55 -12.47 10.36
CA LEU A 96 8.35 -13.02 11.00
C LEU A 96 7.25 -11.96 11.10
N ALA A 97 7.61 -10.72 11.41
CA ALA A 97 6.64 -9.62 11.47
C ALA A 97 5.94 -9.38 10.13
N MET A 98 6.67 -9.48 9.01
CA MET A 98 6.06 -9.42 7.68
C MET A 98 5.16 -10.62 7.40
N GLU A 99 5.60 -11.83 7.75
CA GLU A 99 4.82 -13.06 7.56
C GLU A 99 3.51 -13.00 8.34
N ASP A 100 3.56 -12.61 9.61
CA ASP A 100 2.39 -12.47 10.48
C ASP A 100 1.40 -11.44 9.93
N LEU A 101 1.89 -10.30 9.44
CA LEU A 101 1.04 -9.29 8.81
C LEU A 101 0.32 -9.83 7.57
N GLN A 102 1.05 -10.53 6.69
CA GLN A 102 0.46 -11.12 5.48
C GLN A 102 -0.54 -12.23 5.80
N LEU A 103 -0.28 -13.04 6.82
CA LEU A 103 -1.23 -14.04 7.31
C LEU A 103 -2.49 -13.39 7.88
N GLU A 104 -2.35 -12.33 8.65
CA GLU A 104 -3.49 -11.61 9.22
C GLU A 104 -4.36 -11.00 8.12
N VAL A 105 -3.76 -10.32 7.14
CA VAL A 105 -4.49 -9.77 5.99
C VAL A 105 -5.12 -10.89 5.15
N GLY A 106 -4.42 -12.01 5.00
CA GLY A 106 -4.97 -13.22 4.37
C GLY A 106 -6.24 -13.72 5.07
N ARG A 107 -6.24 -13.83 6.39
CA ARG A 107 -7.41 -14.20 7.20
C ARG A 107 -8.56 -13.21 7.03
N LEU A 108 -8.27 -11.91 6.99
CA LEU A 108 -9.28 -10.87 6.75
C LEU A 108 -9.93 -11.01 5.37
N SER A 109 -9.20 -11.48 4.37
CA SER A 109 -9.73 -11.73 3.02
C SER A 109 -10.74 -12.89 2.97
N LYS A 110 -10.68 -13.81 3.94
CA LYS A 110 -11.43 -15.08 3.97
C LYS A 110 -11.21 -15.98 2.73
N LYS A 111 -10.19 -15.69 1.95
CA LYS A 111 -9.94 -16.37 0.66
C LYS A 111 -8.47 -16.75 0.45
N PHE A 112 -7.54 -15.91 0.88
CA PHE A 112 -6.12 -16.07 0.61
C PHE A 112 -5.37 -16.53 1.86
N LYS A 113 -4.31 -17.31 1.70
CA LYS A 113 -3.43 -17.68 2.81
C LYS A 113 -2.57 -16.48 3.22
N TYR A 114 -1.85 -15.92 2.27
CA TYR A 114 -1.07 -14.70 2.44
C TYR A 114 -1.65 -13.61 1.54
N ALA A 115 -1.81 -12.41 2.04
CA ALA A 115 -2.30 -11.29 1.27
C ALA A 115 -1.70 -9.97 1.72
N GLU A 116 -1.70 -9.01 0.81
CA GLU A 116 -1.50 -7.59 1.09
C GLU A 116 -2.83 -6.85 1.06
N GLY A 117 -2.96 -5.85 1.91
CA GLY A 117 -4.15 -5.01 1.97
C GLY A 117 -3.89 -3.63 1.37
N TRP A 118 -4.81 -3.16 0.56
CA TRP A 118 -4.72 -1.89 -0.12
C TRP A 118 -5.98 -1.06 0.05
N ARG A 119 -5.83 0.28 0.06
CA ARG A 119 -6.93 1.23 -0.05
C ARG A 119 -6.74 2.11 -1.27
N ARG A 120 -7.75 2.16 -2.12
CA ARG A 120 -7.74 3.04 -3.28
C ARG A 120 -7.97 4.49 -2.83
N HIS A 121 -7.18 5.41 -3.38
CA HIS A 121 -7.33 6.84 -3.15
C HIS A 121 -8.61 7.38 -3.81
N LEU A 122 -9.12 8.51 -3.32
CA LEU A 122 -10.21 9.21 -3.98
C LEU A 122 -9.78 9.58 -5.41
N HIS A 123 -10.66 9.30 -6.38
CA HIS A 123 -10.36 9.45 -7.80
C HIS A 123 -10.24 10.90 -8.30
N LEU A 124 -10.84 11.86 -7.58
CA LEU A 124 -10.94 13.26 -8.01
C LEU A 124 -9.55 13.89 -8.27
N GLY A 125 -9.34 14.34 -9.51
CA GLY A 125 -8.07 14.88 -9.98
C GLY A 125 -7.01 13.85 -10.37
N PHE A 126 -7.31 12.54 -10.31
CA PHE A 126 -6.37 11.47 -10.61
C PHE A 126 -6.82 10.55 -11.75
N CYS A 127 -8.05 10.05 -11.70
CA CYS A 127 -8.57 9.08 -12.67
C CYS A 127 -10.10 9.06 -12.69
N LYS A 128 -10.69 8.14 -13.47
CA LYS A 128 -12.13 7.91 -13.48
C LYS A 128 -12.62 7.26 -12.18
N PRO A 129 -13.89 7.46 -11.78
CA PRO A 129 -14.45 6.96 -10.51
C PRO A 129 -14.32 5.45 -10.30
N ASP A 130 -14.44 4.69 -11.38
CA ASP A 130 -14.43 3.23 -11.39
C ASP A 130 -13.08 2.62 -11.77
N ALA A 131 -12.04 3.45 -11.98
CA ALA A 131 -10.71 2.98 -12.35
C ALA A 131 -10.10 2.09 -11.26
N ASP A 132 -9.82 0.82 -11.60
CA ASP A 132 -9.13 -0.13 -10.74
C ASP A 132 -8.19 -1.01 -11.57
N PRO A 133 -7.03 -0.47 -11.99
CA PRO A 133 -6.07 -1.19 -12.80
C PRO A 133 -5.47 -2.42 -12.10
N LEU A 134 -5.41 -2.45 -10.77
CA LEU A 134 -4.98 -3.65 -10.04
C LEU A 134 -5.98 -4.79 -10.20
N ALA A 135 -7.28 -4.51 -10.17
CA ALA A 135 -8.31 -5.51 -10.43
C ALA A 135 -8.17 -6.10 -11.84
N ALA A 136 -7.94 -5.24 -12.84
CA ALA A 136 -7.75 -5.66 -14.23
C ALA A 136 -6.48 -6.52 -14.41
N ALA A 137 -5.37 -6.11 -13.80
CA ALA A 137 -4.08 -6.79 -13.94
C ALA A 137 -4.00 -8.12 -13.17
N LEU A 138 -4.59 -8.19 -11.98
CA LEU A 138 -4.42 -9.32 -11.06
C LEU A 138 -5.56 -10.35 -11.13
N GLY A 139 -6.71 -9.99 -11.70
CA GLY A 139 -7.85 -10.89 -11.87
C GLY A 139 -8.22 -11.66 -10.61
N ARG A 140 -8.16 -12.99 -10.65
CA ARG A 140 -8.50 -13.88 -9.51
C ARG A 140 -7.64 -13.67 -8.25
N ASN A 141 -6.47 -13.03 -8.39
CA ASN A 141 -5.58 -12.71 -7.28
C ASN A 141 -5.91 -11.38 -6.60
N TYR A 142 -6.95 -10.71 -7.04
CA TYR A 142 -7.47 -9.48 -6.45
C TYR A 142 -8.87 -9.70 -5.89
N LEU A 143 -9.16 -9.15 -4.72
CA LEU A 143 -10.46 -9.26 -4.07
C LEU A 143 -10.85 -7.92 -3.47
N VAL A 144 -11.88 -7.28 -4.01
CA VAL A 144 -12.46 -6.05 -3.46
C VAL A 144 -13.22 -6.36 -2.17
N ASN A 145 -12.97 -5.59 -1.13
CA ASN A 145 -13.75 -5.64 0.11
C ASN A 145 -15.05 -4.86 -0.04
N GLN A 146 -16.12 -5.53 -0.45
CA GLN A 146 -17.43 -4.92 -0.71
C GLN A 146 -18.01 -4.24 0.55
N ALA A 147 -17.69 -4.72 1.75
CA ALA A 147 -18.15 -4.07 2.99
C ALA A 147 -17.48 -2.72 3.18
N TYR A 148 -16.17 -2.62 2.90
CA TYR A 148 -15.44 -1.36 2.95
C TYR A 148 -15.93 -0.38 1.88
N GLU A 149 -16.08 -0.83 0.64
CA GLU A 149 -16.53 0.02 -0.48
C GLU A 149 -17.92 0.63 -0.23
N ARG A 150 -18.81 -0.11 0.46
CA ARG A 150 -20.12 0.45 0.86
C ARG A 150 -20.04 1.56 1.89
N LEU A 151 -19.01 1.58 2.74
CA LEU A 151 -18.78 2.64 3.72
C LEU A 151 -18.17 3.90 3.09
N CYS A 152 -17.57 3.77 1.91
CA CYS A 152 -16.93 4.87 1.18
C CYS A 152 -17.90 5.60 0.21
N ARG A 153 -19.14 5.13 0.10
CA ARG A 153 -20.21 5.73 -0.72
C ARG A 153 -21.15 6.56 0.14
#